data_dada0fe76cab8de176bc8562f12ffe33
#
_entry.id   dada0fe76cab8de176bc8562f12ffe33
#
_cell.length_a   1.000
_cell.length_b   1.000
_cell.length_c   1.000
_cell.angle_alpha   90.00
_cell.angle_beta   90.00
_cell.angle_gamma   90.00
#
_symmetry.space_group_name_H-M   'P 1'
#
loop_
_entity.id
_entity.type
_entity.pdbx_description
1 polymer ?
#
loop_
_entity_poly.entity_id
_entity_poly.type
_entity_poly.pdbx_seq_one_letter_code
_entity_poly.pdbx_strand_id
1 'polypeptide(L)'
;MNNHMKKEDLLYICKGRDWYNNDNVIYFKGNVSGKEINFDFCGYSEDEVLSGLGYFIKRIIRDFERLDNKARDIIKEKHKEEDTNILKLSDIYFDKSECYDCFGMGYYAGKFKTGKLYLIVKFDEEFHADKDIVYEVY
;
A
#
# COMPACT_ATOMS: atom_id res chain seq x y z
N MET A 1 11.06 -4.59 25.48
CA MET A 1 10.24 -3.49 24.95
C MET A 1 9.08 -4.07 24.13
N ASN A 2 7.88 -3.65 24.42
CA ASN A 2 6.69 -4.16 23.74
C ASN A 2 6.41 -3.31 22.49
N ASN A 3 6.53 -3.94 21.30
CA ASN A 3 6.27 -3.26 20.03
C ASN A 3 4.81 -3.39 19.59
N HIS A 4 3.97 -3.95 20.46
CA HIS A 4 2.56 -4.14 20.13
C HIS A 4 1.83 -2.81 20.12
N MET A 5 1.21 -2.49 19.00
CA MET A 5 0.37 -1.31 18.83
C MET A 5 -1.10 -1.72 18.99
N LYS A 6 -1.92 -0.88 19.61
CA LYS A 6 -3.34 -1.14 19.70
C LYS A 6 -4.02 -0.83 18.37
N LYS A 7 -5.07 -1.56 18.04
CA LYS A 7 -5.82 -1.33 16.80
C LYS A 7 -6.30 0.11 16.68
N GLU A 8 -6.78 0.68 17.79
CA GLU A 8 -7.24 2.06 17.81
C GLU A 8 -6.12 3.05 17.46
N ASP A 9 -4.90 2.77 17.89
CA ASP A 9 -3.75 3.61 17.60
C ASP A 9 -3.39 3.57 16.13
N LEU A 10 -3.42 2.37 15.52
CA LEU A 10 -3.15 2.21 14.10
C LEU A 10 -4.21 2.93 13.27
N LEU A 11 -5.47 2.76 13.61
CA LEU A 11 -6.57 3.43 12.92
C LEU A 11 -6.47 4.95 13.07
N TYR A 12 -6.06 5.43 14.25
CA TYR A 12 -5.85 6.87 14.45
C TYR A 12 -4.76 7.42 13.54
N ILE A 13 -3.62 6.73 13.46
CA ILE A 13 -2.48 7.15 12.63
C ILE A 13 -2.89 7.24 11.15
N CYS A 14 -3.65 6.28 10.68
CA CYS A 14 -4.06 6.19 9.28
C CYS A 14 -5.37 6.92 8.99
N LYS A 15 -6.01 7.51 10.00
CA LYS A 15 -7.39 8.03 9.90
C LYS A 15 -8.29 6.98 9.30
N GLY A 16 -8.14 5.74 9.83
CA GLY A 16 -8.74 4.55 9.28
C GLY A 16 -10.14 4.28 9.81
N ARG A 17 -10.91 3.56 8.98
CA ARG A 17 -12.25 3.12 9.31
C ARG A 17 -12.55 1.81 8.60
N ASP A 18 -13.65 1.18 8.99
CA ASP A 18 -14.14 -0.03 8.31
C ASP A 18 -13.15 -1.19 8.38
N TRP A 19 -12.61 -1.43 9.57
CA TRP A 19 -11.70 -2.55 9.81
C TRP A 19 -12.38 -3.87 9.49
N TYR A 20 -11.76 -4.67 8.63
CA TYR A 20 -12.23 -5.96 8.22
C TYR A 20 -11.18 -7.02 8.48
N ASN A 21 -11.59 -8.15 9.05
CA ASN A 21 -10.71 -9.28 9.33
C ASN A 21 -11.46 -10.59 9.11
N ASN A 22 -10.97 -11.41 8.17
CA ASN A 22 -11.54 -12.73 7.89
C ASN A 22 -10.47 -13.83 7.89
N ASP A 23 -9.59 -13.81 8.87
CA ASP A 23 -8.55 -14.81 9.09
C ASP A 23 -7.37 -14.76 8.10
N ASN A 24 -7.61 -14.53 6.81
CA ASN A 24 -6.54 -14.50 5.79
C ASN A 24 -6.29 -13.11 5.22
N VAL A 25 -7.28 -12.24 5.34
CA VAL A 25 -7.21 -10.89 4.78
C VAL A 25 -7.71 -9.90 5.81
N ILE A 26 -6.89 -8.90 6.09
CA ILE A 26 -7.27 -7.77 6.92
C ILE A 26 -7.17 -6.55 6.03
N TYR A 27 -8.17 -5.68 6.07
CA TYR A 27 -8.06 -4.40 5.40
C TYR A 27 -8.88 -3.34 6.11
N PHE A 28 -8.52 -2.10 5.88
CA PHE A 28 -9.30 -0.95 6.32
C PHE A 28 -9.07 0.21 5.36
N LYS A 29 -9.96 1.18 5.40
CA LYS A 29 -9.85 2.42 4.62
C LYS A 29 -9.18 3.48 5.46
N GLY A 30 -8.14 4.10 4.93
CA GLY A 30 -7.46 5.20 5.59
C GLY A 30 -7.55 6.47 4.78
N ASN A 31 -7.10 7.57 5.38
CA ASN A 31 -6.96 8.84 4.69
C ASN A 31 -5.58 9.37 4.98
N VAL A 32 -4.77 9.51 3.93
CA VAL A 32 -3.40 9.98 4.05
C VAL A 32 -3.21 11.16 3.10
N SER A 33 -2.81 12.32 3.63
CA SER A 33 -2.62 13.53 2.85
C SER A 33 -3.85 13.89 2.01
N GLY A 34 -5.03 13.69 2.59
CA GLY A 34 -6.31 14.00 1.91
C GLY A 34 -6.77 12.95 0.92
N LYS A 35 -6.06 11.86 0.75
CA LYS A 35 -6.42 10.79 -0.19
C LYS A 35 -6.95 9.58 0.57
N GLU A 36 -8.07 9.03 0.09
CA GLU A 36 -8.61 7.79 0.62
C GLU A 36 -7.83 6.63 0.04
N ILE A 37 -7.25 5.81 0.91
CA ILE A 37 -6.36 4.71 0.53
C ILE A 37 -6.74 3.47 1.33
N ASN A 38 -6.80 2.33 0.66
CA ASN A 38 -7.01 1.04 1.33
C ASN A 38 -5.67 0.49 1.81
N PHE A 39 -5.65 0.02 3.04
CA PHE A 39 -4.51 -0.71 3.59
C PHE A 39 -4.88 -2.18 3.61
N ASP A 40 -4.17 -3.00 2.84
CA ASP A 40 -4.50 -4.40 2.63
C ASP A 40 -3.40 -5.30 3.17
N PHE A 41 -3.79 -6.26 4.01
CA PHE A 41 -2.84 -7.20 4.63
C PHE A 41 -3.27 -8.62 4.28
N CYS A 42 -2.46 -9.32 3.51
CA CYS A 42 -2.73 -10.69 3.08
C CYS A 42 -1.84 -11.68 3.81
N GLY A 43 -2.46 -12.69 4.42
CA GLY A 43 -1.73 -13.75 5.12
C GLY A 43 -1.30 -13.41 6.54
N TYR A 44 -1.67 -12.24 7.05
CA TYR A 44 -1.34 -11.80 8.40
C TYR A 44 -2.51 -11.99 9.35
N SER A 45 -2.22 -12.34 10.61
CA SER A 45 -3.20 -12.24 11.68
C SER A 45 -3.25 -10.79 12.18
N GLU A 46 -4.31 -10.45 12.90
CA GLU A 46 -4.45 -9.11 13.50
C GLU A 46 -3.26 -8.81 14.42
N ASP A 47 -2.86 -9.79 15.22
CA ASP A 47 -1.73 -9.63 16.13
C ASP A 47 -0.43 -9.36 15.36
N GLU A 48 -0.21 -10.05 14.26
CA GLU A 48 0.97 -9.83 13.42
C GLU A 48 0.98 -8.42 12.82
N VAL A 49 -0.18 -7.93 12.38
CA VAL A 49 -0.27 -6.55 11.87
C VAL A 49 0.07 -5.55 12.95
N LEU A 50 -0.53 -5.70 14.13
CA LEU A 50 -0.38 -4.73 15.21
C LEU A 50 0.99 -4.79 15.88
N SER A 51 1.57 -5.97 16.04
CA SER A 51 2.88 -6.11 16.68
C SER A 51 4.05 -5.97 15.71
N GLY A 52 3.85 -6.35 14.45
CA GLY A 52 4.94 -6.37 13.46
C GLY A 52 4.94 -5.21 12.48
N LEU A 53 3.78 -4.76 12.04
CA LEU A 53 3.68 -3.77 10.96
C LEU A 53 3.28 -2.37 11.43
N GLY A 54 2.72 -2.24 12.61
CA GLY A 54 2.18 -0.95 13.07
C GLY A 54 3.17 0.21 12.99
N TYR A 55 4.37 0.01 13.52
CA TYR A 55 5.40 1.05 13.50
C TYR A 55 5.98 1.27 12.11
N PHE A 56 6.02 0.22 11.29
CA PHE A 56 6.45 0.35 9.89
C PHE A 56 5.44 1.20 9.10
N ILE A 57 4.16 0.98 9.32
CA ILE A 57 3.09 1.77 8.70
C ILE A 57 3.22 3.24 9.13
N LYS A 58 3.53 3.48 10.39
CA LYS A 58 3.75 4.85 10.88
C LYS A 58 4.85 5.56 10.09
N ARG A 59 5.94 4.84 9.80
CA ARG A 59 7.04 5.39 8.98
C ARG A 59 6.60 5.66 7.54
N ILE A 60 5.78 4.77 6.97
CA ILE A 60 5.24 4.95 5.62
C ILE A 60 4.40 6.23 5.55
N ILE A 61 3.56 6.46 6.55
CA ILE A 61 2.71 7.65 6.58
C ILE A 61 3.54 8.92 6.74
N ARG A 62 4.58 8.87 7.59
CA ARG A 62 5.49 9.99 7.75
C ARG A 62 6.17 10.40 6.44
N ASP A 63 6.58 9.42 5.63
CA ASP A 63 7.31 9.63 4.39
C ASP A 63 6.42 9.48 3.15
N PHE A 64 5.12 9.54 3.34
CA PHE A 64 4.13 9.17 2.31
C PHE A 64 4.31 9.91 0.99
N GLU A 65 4.45 11.25 1.03
CA GLU A 65 4.57 12.03 -0.21
C GLU A 65 5.85 11.69 -0.96
N ARG A 66 6.94 11.47 -0.24
CA ARG A 66 8.21 11.08 -0.85
C ARG A 66 8.08 9.70 -1.51
N LEU A 67 7.40 8.77 -0.87
CA LEU A 67 7.19 7.42 -1.41
C LEU A 67 6.28 7.45 -2.63
N ASP A 68 5.20 8.24 -2.58
CA ASP A 68 4.30 8.42 -3.72
C ASP A 68 5.05 8.99 -4.93
N ASN A 69 5.88 9.99 -4.70
CA ASN A 69 6.68 10.59 -5.77
C ASN A 69 7.67 9.57 -6.38
N LYS A 70 8.34 8.78 -5.54
CA LYS A 70 9.24 7.73 -6.01
C LYS A 70 8.52 6.70 -6.87
N ALA A 71 7.35 6.26 -6.41
CA ALA A 71 6.55 5.27 -7.14
C ALA A 71 6.11 5.82 -8.50
N ARG A 72 5.63 7.06 -8.52
CA ARG A 72 5.19 7.71 -9.76
C ARG A 72 6.34 7.91 -10.73
N ASP A 73 7.54 8.22 -10.24
CA ASP A 73 8.74 8.35 -11.07
C ASP A 73 9.09 7.02 -11.74
N ILE A 74 9.00 5.92 -11.01
CA ILE A 74 9.24 4.58 -11.56
C ILE A 74 8.24 4.27 -12.67
N ILE A 75 6.96 4.56 -12.44
CA ILE A 75 5.91 4.32 -13.43
C ILE A 75 6.13 5.20 -14.67
N LYS A 76 6.42 6.47 -14.46
CA LYS A 76 6.64 7.43 -15.54
C LYS A 76 7.83 7.03 -16.41
N GLU A 77 8.91 6.57 -15.79
CA GLU A 77 10.10 6.11 -16.52
C GLU A 77 9.79 4.92 -17.40
N LYS A 78 8.91 4.02 -16.95
CA LYS A 78 8.52 2.83 -17.71
C LYS A 78 7.50 3.14 -18.79
N HIS A 79 6.68 4.17 -18.60
CA HIS A 79 5.55 4.51 -19.48
C HIS A 79 5.67 5.95 -19.98
N LYS A 80 6.79 6.25 -20.65
CA LYS A 80 7.11 7.62 -21.10
C LYS A 80 6.11 8.20 -22.11
N GLU A 81 5.48 7.32 -22.89
CA GLU A 81 4.55 7.73 -23.94
C GLU A 81 3.11 7.91 -23.42
N GLU A 82 2.87 7.65 -22.14
CA GLU A 82 1.54 7.64 -21.58
C GLU A 82 1.38 8.77 -20.54
N ASP A 83 0.13 9.24 -20.37
CA ASP A 83 -0.18 10.22 -19.35
C ASP A 83 -0.36 9.50 -18.00
N THR A 84 0.69 9.53 -17.18
CA THR A 84 0.67 8.89 -15.87
C THR A 84 0.03 9.74 -14.78
N ASN A 85 -0.34 10.98 -15.10
CA ASN A 85 -1.00 11.87 -14.14
C ASN A 85 -2.43 11.43 -13.82
N ILE A 86 -3.03 10.62 -14.68
CA ILE A 86 -4.39 10.07 -14.45
C ILE A 86 -4.40 8.94 -13.44
N LEU A 87 -3.24 8.38 -13.09
CA LEU A 87 -3.14 7.27 -12.15
C LEU A 87 -3.53 7.73 -10.74
N LYS A 88 -4.36 6.92 -10.09
CA LYS A 88 -4.84 7.22 -8.74
C LYS A 88 -4.27 6.19 -7.77
N LEU A 89 -3.52 6.66 -6.77
CA LEU A 89 -3.08 5.79 -5.68
C LEU A 89 -4.32 5.31 -4.92
N SER A 90 -4.50 4.01 -4.86
CA SER A 90 -5.70 3.41 -4.27
C SER A 90 -5.40 2.53 -3.06
N ASP A 91 -4.27 1.82 -3.06
CA ASP A 91 -3.99 0.78 -2.08
C ASP A 91 -2.54 0.77 -1.67
N ILE A 92 -2.29 0.39 -0.42
CA ILE A 92 -0.97 -0.01 0.06
C ILE A 92 -1.11 -1.47 0.48
N TYR A 93 -0.31 -2.34 -0.15
CA TYR A 93 -0.39 -3.78 0.02
C TYR A 93 0.72 -4.32 0.89
N PHE A 94 0.35 -5.18 1.83
CA PHE A 94 1.29 -5.96 2.63
C PHE A 94 0.94 -7.43 2.43
N ASP A 95 1.88 -8.22 1.96
CA ASP A 95 1.66 -9.65 1.74
C ASP A 95 2.75 -10.44 2.45
N LYS A 96 2.33 -11.36 3.32
CA LYS A 96 3.25 -12.15 4.12
C LYS A 96 4.16 -13.05 3.27
N SER A 97 3.73 -13.38 2.04
CA SER A 97 4.54 -14.13 1.09
C SER A 97 5.65 -13.29 0.46
N GLU A 98 5.68 -11.99 0.74
CA GLU A 98 6.66 -11.03 0.24
C GLU A 98 6.61 -10.83 -1.28
N CYS A 99 5.47 -11.09 -1.93
CA CYS A 99 5.32 -10.88 -3.36
C CYS A 99 5.40 -9.40 -3.77
N TYR A 100 5.24 -8.49 -2.80
CA TYR A 100 5.42 -7.04 -3.02
C TYR A 100 6.62 -6.52 -2.22
N ASP A 101 7.62 -7.37 -1.97
CA ASP A 101 8.74 -7.07 -1.07
C ASP A 101 8.19 -6.73 0.33
N CYS A 102 8.52 -5.55 0.90
CA CYS A 102 7.99 -5.16 2.21
C CYS A 102 6.59 -4.57 2.10
N PHE A 103 6.33 -3.78 1.05
CA PHE A 103 5.00 -3.29 0.76
C PHE A 103 4.93 -2.83 -0.69
N GLY A 104 3.71 -2.75 -1.22
CA GLY A 104 3.47 -2.24 -2.56
C GLY A 104 2.51 -1.07 -2.55
N MET A 105 2.77 -0.06 -3.37
CA MET A 105 1.85 1.05 -3.59
C MET A 105 1.13 0.82 -4.91
N GLY A 106 -0.18 0.67 -4.85
CA GLY A 106 -1.01 0.30 -5.99
C GLY A 106 -1.73 1.50 -6.59
N TYR A 107 -1.55 1.67 -7.90
CA TYR A 107 -2.14 2.77 -8.66
C TYR A 107 -3.18 2.24 -9.63
N TYR A 108 -4.39 2.75 -9.52
CA TYR A 108 -5.47 2.39 -10.42
C TYR A 108 -5.25 3.08 -11.77
N ALA A 109 -5.18 2.29 -12.84
CA ALA A 109 -4.89 2.78 -14.19
C ALA A 109 -6.11 2.82 -15.11
N GLY A 110 -7.25 2.33 -14.65
CA GLY A 110 -8.47 2.37 -15.44
C GLY A 110 -9.11 1.01 -15.63
N LYS A 111 -10.26 1.03 -16.29
CA LYS A 111 -11.06 -0.16 -16.54
C LYS A 111 -10.83 -0.65 -17.96
N PHE A 112 -10.54 -1.93 -18.09
CA PHE A 112 -10.38 -2.62 -19.36
C PHE A 112 -11.47 -3.69 -19.54
N LYS A 113 -11.54 -4.31 -20.71
CA LYS A 113 -12.52 -5.35 -20.98
C LYS A 113 -12.43 -6.52 -19.99
N THR A 114 -11.22 -6.81 -19.51
CA THR A 114 -10.96 -7.94 -18.61
C THR A 114 -11.01 -7.56 -17.14
N GLY A 115 -11.21 -6.28 -16.83
CA GLY A 115 -11.29 -5.82 -15.44
C GLY A 115 -10.58 -4.49 -15.21
N LYS A 116 -10.23 -4.23 -13.96
CA LYS A 116 -9.53 -3.02 -13.56
C LYS A 116 -8.04 -3.29 -13.49
N LEU A 117 -7.24 -2.42 -14.12
CA LEU A 117 -5.78 -2.54 -14.10
C LEU A 117 -5.18 -1.74 -12.95
N TYR A 118 -4.26 -2.38 -12.23
CA TYR A 118 -3.49 -1.74 -11.17
C TYR A 118 -2.00 -1.92 -11.46
N LEU A 119 -1.24 -0.84 -11.27
CA LEU A 119 0.21 -0.85 -11.33
C LEU A 119 0.72 -0.77 -9.90
N ILE A 120 1.55 -1.74 -9.50
CA ILE A 120 2.04 -1.81 -8.13
C ILE A 120 3.54 -1.63 -8.12
N VAL A 121 4.02 -0.62 -7.40
CA VAL A 121 5.45 -0.38 -7.18
C VAL A 121 5.82 -0.95 -5.84
N LYS A 122 6.80 -1.86 -5.82
CA LYS A 122 7.27 -2.54 -4.62
C LYS A 122 8.37 -1.73 -3.94
N PHE A 123 8.39 -1.79 -2.62
CA PHE A 123 9.41 -1.13 -1.81
C PHE A 123 10.03 -2.12 -0.83
N ASP A 124 11.33 -1.98 -0.61
CA ASP A 124 12.03 -2.76 0.41
C ASP A 124 11.93 -2.08 1.79
N GLU A 125 12.53 -2.68 2.81
CA GLU A 125 12.48 -2.18 4.19
C GLU A 125 13.18 -0.83 4.39
N GLU A 126 14.06 -0.45 3.45
CA GLU A 126 14.75 0.82 3.47
C GLU A 126 14.08 1.88 2.58
N PHE A 127 12.88 1.54 2.07
CA PHE A 127 12.08 2.40 1.21
C PHE A 127 12.71 2.69 -0.14
N HIS A 128 13.47 1.70 -0.66
CA HIS A 128 13.93 1.75 -2.05
C HIS A 128 12.85 1.16 -2.94
N ALA A 129 12.52 1.87 -4.01
CA ALA A 129 11.52 1.41 -4.98
C ALA A 129 12.14 0.44 -5.97
N ASP A 130 11.44 -0.67 -6.23
CA ASP A 130 11.85 -1.64 -7.24
C ASP A 130 11.43 -1.14 -8.63
N LYS A 131 12.33 -1.23 -9.59
CA LYS A 131 12.05 -0.81 -10.97
C LYS A 131 11.10 -1.73 -11.70
N ASP A 132 10.93 -2.96 -11.22
CA ASP A 132 10.05 -3.94 -11.83
C ASP A 132 8.63 -3.77 -11.28
N ILE A 133 7.78 -3.15 -12.10
CA ILE A 133 6.39 -2.87 -11.73
C ILE A 133 5.57 -4.16 -11.84
N VAL A 134 4.70 -4.39 -10.87
CA VAL A 134 3.74 -5.50 -10.91
C VAL A 134 2.46 -4.98 -11.52
N TYR A 135 1.92 -5.71 -12.49
CA TYR A 135 0.66 -5.37 -13.16
C TYR A 135 -0.39 -6.41 -12.77
N GLU A 136 -1.48 -5.96 -12.19
CA GLU A 136 -2.56 -6.85 -11.79
C GLU A 136 -3.90 -6.36 -12.33
N VAL A 137 -4.74 -7.32 -12.71
CA VAL A 137 -6.09 -7.06 -13.23
C VAL A 137 -7.09 -7.75 -12.31
N TYR A 138 -8.05 -6.98 -11.81
CA TYR A 138 -9.10 -7.49 -10.93
C TYR A 138 -10.48 -7.38 -11.56
#